data_95aa54e421a0337b99178ff22d9e0b01
#
_entry.id   95aa54e421a0337b99178ff22d9e0b01
#
_cell.length_a   1.000
_cell.length_b   1.000
_cell.length_c   1.000
_cell.angle_alpha   90.00
_cell.angle_beta   90.00
_cell.angle_gamma   90.00
#
_symmetry.space_group_name_H-M   'P 1'
#
loop_
_entity.id
_entity.type
_entity.pdbx_description
1 polymer ?
#
loop_
_entity_poly.entity_id
_entity_poly.type
_entity_poly.pdbx_seq_one_letter_code
_entity_poly.pdbx_strand_id
1 'polypeptide(L)' 'MNRLKSILSKVLGIKPDSITDKTSPDNVESWDSFNGLMLVSELEKEFNVKFTMEEVVSVKHVKDIKESLKRHGVKLNGQ' A
#
# COMPACT_ATOMS: atom_id res chain seq x y z
N MET A 1 -16.19 -2.91 -0.52
CA MET A 1 -15.17 -1.87 -0.38
C MET A 1 -13.77 -2.45 -0.42
N ASN A 2 -12.90 -1.74 -1.06
CA ASN A 2 -11.53 -2.19 -1.28
C ASN A 2 -10.68 -1.97 -0.01
N ARG A 3 -10.20 -3.04 0.60
CA ARG A 3 -9.45 -2.95 1.86
C ARG A 3 -8.12 -2.22 1.68
N LEU A 4 -7.45 -2.47 0.56
CA LEU A 4 -6.18 -1.81 0.28
C LEU A 4 -6.35 -0.31 0.14
N LYS A 5 -7.36 0.13 -0.63
CA LYS A 5 -7.62 1.55 -0.80
C LYS A 5 -8.02 2.21 0.52
N SER A 6 -8.76 1.50 1.37
CA SER A 6 -9.14 2.02 2.68
C SER A 6 -7.91 2.30 3.54
N ILE A 7 -6.95 1.38 3.53
CA ILE A 7 -5.71 1.56 4.30
C ILE A 7 -4.90 2.72 3.74
N LEU A 8 -4.74 2.79 2.43
CA LEU A 8 -4.01 3.86 1.78
C LEU A 8 -4.63 5.22 2.07
N SER A 9 -5.95 5.28 1.96
CA SER A 9 -6.70 6.51 2.23
C SER A 9 -6.51 6.96 3.69
N LYS A 10 -6.60 6.01 4.61
CA LYS A 10 -6.46 6.30 6.04
C LYS A 10 -5.07 6.79 6.40
N VAL A 11 -4.05 6.08 5.94
CA VAL A 11 -2.67 6.41 6.30
C VAL A 11 -2.19 7.67 5.60
N LEU A 12 -2.52 7.82 4.33
CA LEU A 12 -2.03 8.94 3.53
C LEU A 12 -2.95 10.17 3.57
N GLY A 13 -4.16 10.00 4.11
CA GLY A 13 -5.11 11.12 4.21
C GLY A 13 -5.62 11.60 2.87
N ILE A 14 -5.75 10.69 1.90
CA ILE A 14 -6.23 11.03 0.56
C ILE A 14 -7.52 10.28 0.27
N LYS A 15 -8.26 10.77 -0.71
CA LYS A 15 -9.53 10.14 -1.08
C LYS A 15 -9.30 8.81 -1.77
N PRO A 16 -10.09 7.77 -1.44
CA PRO A 16 -9.93 6.47 -2.09
C PRO A 16 -10.04 6.56 -3.61
N ASP A 17 -10.91 7.43 -4.12
CA ASP A 17 -11.12 7.59 -5.56
C ASP A 17 -9.90 8.15 -6.28
N SER A 18 -9.00 8.81 -5.57
CA SER A 18 -7.79 9.36 -6.17
C SER A 18 -6.66 8.33 -6.27
N ILE A 19 -6.84 7.16 -5.67
CA ILE A 19 -5.81 6.14 -5.62
C ILE A 19 -5.84 5.28 -6.88
N THR A 20 -4.70 5.21 -7.57
CA THR A 20 -4.54 4.36 -8.76
C THR A 20 -3.25 3.58 -8.63
N ASP A 21 -3.00 2.69 -9.58
CA ASP A 21 -1.74 1.93 -9.62
C ASP A 21 -0.52 2.84 -9.74
N LYS A 22 -0.72 4.05 -10.27
CA LYS A 22 0.36 5.02 -10.47
C LYS A 22 0.57 5.94 -9.27
N THR A 23 -0.27 5.85 -8.26
CA THR A 23 -0.11 6.63 -7.04
C THR A 23 1.23 6.27 -6.39
N SER A 24 2.01 7.30 -6.05
CA SER A 24 3.36 7.10 -5.54
C SER A 24 3.76 8.27 -4.63
N PRO A 25 4.88 8.15 -3.91
CA PRO A 25 5.39 9.28 -3.13
C PRO A 25 5.67 10.53 -3.96
N ASP A 26 5.90 10.38 -5.26
CA ASP A 26 6.15 11.53 -6.13
C ASP A 26 4.91 12.38 -6.36
N ASN A 27 3.72 11.78 -6.30
CA ASN A 27 2.49 12.52 -6.52
C ASN A 27 1.58 12.58 -5.29
N VAL A 28 2.01 12.00 -4.16
CA VAL A 28 1.29 12.11 -2.89
C VAL A 28 2.27 12.61 -1.85
N GLU A 29 2.15 13.87 -1.52
CA GLU A 29 3.08 14.54 -0.61
C GLU A 29 3.16 13.88 0.76
N SER A 30 2.04 13.37 1.25
CA SER A 30 1.98 12.73 2.57
C SER A 30 2.65 11.35 2.59
N TRP A 31 2.97 10.79 1.44
CA TRP A 31 3.61 9.49 1.37
C TRP A 31 5.13 9.67 1.52
N ASP A 32 5.56 9.85 2.74
CA ASP A 32 6.98 9.98 3.08
C ASP A 32 7.47 8.71 3.76
N SER A 33 8.72 8.74 4.24
CA SER A 33 9.33 7.56 4.86
C SER A 33 8.55 7.07 6.07
N PHE A 34 8.07 7.99 6.90
CA PHE A 34 7.32 7.62 8.09
C PHE A 34 5.98 6.96 7.72
N ASN A 35 5.22 7.63 6.86
CA ASN A 35 3.92 7.09 6.45
C ASN A 35 4.06 5.83 5.60
N GLY A 36 5.18 5.69 4.88
CA GLY A 36 5.48 4.45 4.18
C GLY A 36 5.61 3.28 5.14
N LEU A 37 6.28 3.49 6.27
CA LEU A 37 6.41 2.45 7.29
C LEU A 37 5.07 2.16 7.96
N MET A 38 4.25 3.19 8.17
CA MET A 38 2.91 3.01 8.72
C MET A 38 2.05 2.18 7.78
N LEU A 39 2.16 2.43 6.47
CA LEU A 39 1.45 1.64 5.47
C LEU A 39 1.81 0.18 5.56
N VAL A 40 3.10 -0.11 5.61
CA VAL A 40 3.57 -1.50 5.70
C VAL A 40 2.99 -2.17 6.95
N SER A 41 3.06 -1.48 8.08
CA SER A 41 2.54 -2.02 9.35
C SER A 41 1.05 -2.34 9.25
N GLU A 42 0.26 -1.42 8.69
CA GLU A 42 -1.18 -1.62 8.55
C GLU A 42 -1.50 -2.75 7.59
N LEU A 43 -0.75 -2.84 6.48
CA LEU A 43 -0.95 -3.90 5.50
C LEU A 43 -0.63 -5.27 6.10
N GLU A 44 0.43 -5.35 6.88
CA GLU A 44 0.80 -6.61 7.54
C GLU A 44 -0.29 -7.07 8.49
N LYS A 45 -0.88 -6.14 9.23
CA LYS A 45 -1.96 -6.47 10.15
C LYS A 45 -3.24 -6.87 9.42
N GLU A 46 -3.61 -6.09 8.40
CA GLU A 46 -4.87 -6.31 7.69
C GLU A 46 -4.87 -7.62 6.91
N PHE A 47 -3.76 -7.93 6.25
CA PHE A 47 -3.67 -9.10 5.38
C PHE A 47 -2.93 -10.27 6.03
N ASN A 48 -2.46 -10.10 7.26
CA ASN A 48 -1.75 -11.14 8.01
C ASN A 48 -0.54 -11.66 7.23
N VAL A 49 0.30 -10.74 6.79
CA VAL A 49 1.52 -11.06 6.04
C VAL A 49 2.70 -10.34 6.65
N LYS A 50 3.90 -10.76 6.27
CA LYS A 50 5.15 -10.09 6.67
C LYS A 50 5.93 -9.74 5.42
N PHE A 51 6.26 -8.46 5.28
CA PHE A 51 7.09 -8.00 4.17
C PHE A 51 8.56 -8.04 4.57
N THR A 52 9.41 -8.39 3.62
CA THR A 52 10.85 -8.31 3.82
C THR A 52 11.31 -6.86 3.63
N MET A 53 12.50 -6.55 4.12
CA MET A 53 13.06 -5.22 3.92
C MET A 53 13.22 -4.91 2.42
N GLU A 54 13.60 -5.91 1.64
CA GLU A 54 13.72 -5.73 0.19
C GLU A 54 12.38 -5.32 -0.44
N GLU A 55 11.29 -5.95 0.01
CA GLU A 55 9.97 -5.61 -0.48
C GLU A 55 9.59 -4.19 -0.10
N VAL A 56 9.90 -3.80 1.13
CA VAL A 56 9.58 -2.46 1.61
C VAL A 56 10.29 -1.39 0.78
N VAL A 57 11.60 -1.58 0.54
CA VAL A 57 12.37 -0.57 -0.19
C VAL A 57 12.10 -0.57 -1.69
N SER A 58 11.52 -1.64 -2.22
CA SER A 58 11.21 -1.71 -3.65
C SER A 58 9.85 -1.15 -4.01
N VAL A 59 9.04 -0.81 -3.01
CA VAL A 59 7.72 -0.21 -3.25
C VAL A 59 7.89 1.23 -3.71
N LYS A 60 7.46 1.49 -4.95
CA LYS A 60 7.54 2.82 -5.54
C LYS A 60 6.17 3.36 -5.95
N HIS A 61 5.20 2.47 -6.08
CA HIS A 61 3.83 2.81 -6.50
C HIS A 61 2.86 1.87 -5.82
N VAL A 62 1.59 2.22 -5.86
CA VAL A 62 0.52 1.33 -5.37
C VAL A 62 0.57 -0.01 -6.09
N LYS A 63 0.89 -0.01 -7.37
CA LYS A 63 1.02 -1.25 -8.13
C LYS A 63 2.01 -2.22 -7.49
N ASP A 64 3.13 -1.71 -6.99
CA ASP A 64 4.16 -2.54 -6.36
C ASP A 64 3.62 -3.17 -5.07
N ILE A 65 2.80 -2.44 -4.32
CA ILE A 65 2.16 -2.97 -3.13
C ILE A 65 1.26 -4.15 -3.50
N LYS A 66 0.46 -3.99 -4.54
CA LYS A 66 -0.43 -5.06 -5.00
C LYS A 66 0.36 -6.30 -5.40
N GLU A 67 1.46 -6.10 -6.11
CA GLU A 67 2.30 -7.23 -6.54
C GLU A 67 2.92 -7.95 -5.35
N SER A 68 3.39 -7.21 -4.36
CA SER A 68 3.93 -7.81 -3.14
C SER A 68 2.88 -8.63 -2.41
N LEU A 69 1.67 -8.09 -2.28
CA LEU A 69 0.58 -8.80 -1.61
C LEU A 69 0.24 -10.10 -2.36
N LYS A 70 0.22 -10.04 -3.70
CA LYS A 70 -0.04 -11.24 -4.50
C LYS A 70 1.03 -12.30 -4.28
N ARG A 71 2.29 -11.90 -4.18
CA ARG A 71 3.38 -12.84 -3.91
C ARG A 71 3.21 -13.53 -2.57
N HIS A 72 2.57 -12.85 -1.62
CA HIS A 72 2.26 -13.43 -0.30
C HIS A 72 0.96 -14.22 -0.29
N GLY A 73 0.33 -14.39 -1.42
CA GLY A 73 -0.88 -15.18 -1.53
C GLY A 73 -2.17 -14.43 -1.20
N VAL A 74 -2.10 -13.12 -1.10
CA VAL A 74 -3.28 -12.30 -0.82
C VAL A 74 -4.09 -12.14 -2.10
N LYS A 75 -5.40 -12.38 -2.00
CA LYS A 75 -6.31 -12.18 -3.12
C LYS A 75 -6.85 -10.76 -3.06
N LEU A 76 -6.64 -10.01 -4.14
CA LEU A 76 -7.05 -8.62 -4.23
C LEU A 76 -8.26 -8.44 -5.16
N ASN A 77 -9.29 -9.23 -4.92
CA ASN A 77 -10.50 -9.20 -5.74
C ASN A 77 -11.13 -7.79 -5.72
N GLY A 78 -11.39 -7.26 -6.91
CA GLY A 78 -12.02 -5.95 -7.02
C GLY A 78 -11.11 -4.77 -6.74
N GLN A 79 -9.82 -5.00 -6.74
CA GLN A 79 -8.87 -3.93 -6.40
C GLN A 79 -7.93 -3.56 -7.54
#